data_57fd71420aab65b416418168f2df537f
#
_entry.id   57fd71420aab65b416418168f2df537f
#
_cell.length_a   1.000
_cell.length_b   1.000
_cell.length_c   1.000
_cell.angle_alpha   90.00
_cell.angle_beta   90.00
_cell.angle_gamma   90.00
#
_symmetry.space_group_name_H-M   'P 1'
#
loop_
_entity.id
_entity.type
_entity.pdbx_description
1 polymer ?
#
loop_
_entity_poly.entity_id
_entity_poly.type
_entity_poly.pdbx_seq_one_letter_code
_entity_poly.pdbx_strand_id
1 'polypeptide(L)'
;MNIMQLNCVYPKGSTGKLTEILHKAYLDKGEDSIVLYGRGATVNAPSVYKVCSEIGAKFNHARSCLNGIMYGGAGITTRRIISIIKKQKPDVVHLQCINGYWVNIYKLITWLKKSGISTVITRHAEFMYTANCGRAVV
;
A
#
# COMPACT_ATOMS: atom_id res chain seq x y z
N MET A 1 -7.20 -10.17 16.29
CA MET A 1 -7.35 -8.88 15.56
C MET A 1 -6.99 -9.12 14.09
N ASN A 2 -7.74 -8.54 13.15
CA ASN A 2 -7.47 -8.69 11.71
C ASN A 2 -6.73 -7.45 11.19
N ILE A 3 -5.46 -7.60 10.82
CA ILE A 3 -4.57 -6.50 10.42
C ILE A 3 -4.28 -6.61 8.92
N MET A 4 -4.57 -5.57 8.17
CA MET A 4 -4.25 -5.51 6.75
C MET A 4 -3.12 -4.52 6.47
N GLN A 5 -1.99 -5.00 5.98
CA GLN A 5 -0.83 -4.19 5.64
C GLN A 5 -0.83 -3.86 4.14
N LEU A 6 -0.60 -2.59 3.81
CA LEU A 6 -0.45 -2.11 2.43
C LEU A 6 0.97 -1.61 2.22
N ASN A 7 1.70 -2.23 1.28
CA ASN A 7 3.07 -1.84 0.96
C ASN A 7 3.33 -1.83 -0.55
N CYS A 8 4.33 -1.08 -0.99
CA CYS A 8 4.70 -1.02 -2.41
C CYS A 8 5.24 -2.36 -2.90
N VAL A 9 6.11 -3.00 -2.14
CA VAL A 9 6.83 -4.24 -2.50
C VAL A 9 6.72 -5.30 -1.40
N TYR A 10 6.88 -6.58 -1.75
CA TYR A 10 6.93 -7.70 -0.82
C TYR A 10 7.68 -8.88 -1.45
N PRO A 11 8.50 -9.64 -0.73
CA PRO A 11 9.18 -9.34 0.55
C PRO A 11 10.53 -8.62 0.36
N LYS A 12 10.83 -8.18 -0.88
CA LYS A 12 12.13 -7.57 -1.27
C LYS A 12 12.21 -6.09 -0.88
N GLY A 13 13.45 -5.60 -0.76
CA GLY A 13 13.74 -4.24 -0.34
C GLY A 13 13.52 -4.02 1.17
N SER A 14 13.93 -2.86 1.68
CA SER A 14 13.86 -2.53 3.12
C SER A 14 12.42 -2.56 3.65
N THR A 15 11.51 -1.86 3.00
CA THR A 15 10.10 -1.80 3.42
C THR A 15 9.37 -3.12 3.20
N GLY A 16 9.70 -3.85 2.11
CA GLY A 16 9.13 -5.17 1.84
C GLY A 16 9.54 -6.20 2.87
N LYS A 17 10.81 -6.17 3.31
CA LYS A 17 11.32 -7.04 4.37
C LYS A 17 10.69 -6.73 5.72
N LEU A 18 10.54 -5.44 6.04
CA LEU A 18 9.86 -5.03 7.26
C LEU A 18 8.40 -5.49 7.28
N THR A 19 7.69 -5.36 6.14
CA THR A 19 6.31 -5.86 6.01
C THR A 19 6.23 -7.37 6.24
N GLU A 20 7.19 -8.14 5.71
CA GLU A 20 7.28 -9.59 5.93
C GLU A 20 7.51 -9.93 7.40
N ILE A 21 8.43 -9.25 8.07
CA ILE A 21 8.72 -9.47 9.49
C ILE A 21 7.47 -9.18 10.34
N LEU A 22 6.82 -8.06 10.10
CA LEU A 22 5.59 -7.71 10.83
C LEU A 22 4.45 -8.71 10.55
N HIS A 23 4.29 -9.13 9.29
CA HIS A 23 3.29 -10.13 8.92
C HIS A 23 3.48 -11.43 9.70
N LYS A 24 4.71 -11.96 9.74
CA LYS A 24 5.05 -13.16 10.51
C LYS A 24 4.83 -12.95 12.00
N ALA A 25 5.29 -11.83 12.55
CA ALA A 25 5.13 -11.53 13.97
C ALA A 25 3.67 -11.43 14.42
N TYR A 26 2.77 -10.93 13.57
CA TYR A 26 1.33 -10.94 13.85
C TYR A 26 0.77 -12.36 13.85
N LEU A 27 1.11 -13.17 12.86
CA LEU A 27 0.67 -14.57 12.78
C LEU A 27 1.20 -15.39 13.98
N ASP A 28 2.45 -15.21 14.39
CA ASP A 28 3.06 -15.88 15.55
C ASP A 28 2.37 -15.52 16.88
N LYS A 29 1.74 -14.35 16.93
CA LYS A 29 0.91 -13.91 18.07
C LYS A 29 -0.54 -14.39 17.99
N GLY A 30 -0.89 -15.18 16.98
CA GLY A 30 -2.27 -15.66 16.79
C GLY A 30 -3.23 -14.60 16.23
N GLU A 31 -2.70 -13.52 15.65
CA GLU A 31 -3.49 -12.49 14.97
C GLU A 31 -3.66 -12.82 13.48
N ASP A 32 -4.77 -12.41 12.89
CA ASP A 32 -4.94 -12.48 11.44
C ASP A 32 -4.15 -11.36 10.75
N SER A 33 -3.35 -11.69 9.75
CA SER A 33 -2.57 -10.72 9.01
C SER A 33 -2.71 -10.93 7.51
N ILE A 34 -3.03 -9.86 6.79
CA ILE A 34 -3.16 -9.84 5.33
C ILE A 34 -2.21 -8.79 4.77
N VAL A 35 -1.49 -9.14 3.71
CA VAL A 35 -0.59 -8.21 3.00
C VAL A 35 -1.12 -7.94 1.59
N LEU A 36 -1.32 -6.68 1.26
CA LEU A 36 -1.57 -6.22 -0.10
C LEU A 36 -0.35 -5.45 -0.59
N TYR A 37 0.22 -5.85 -1.72
CA TYR A 37 1.37 -5.13 -2.28
C TYR A 37 1.21 -4.84 -3.76
N GLY A 38 1.89 -3.77 -4.21
CA GLY A 38 1.69 -3.22 -5.54
C GLY A 38 2.67 -3.74 -6.58
N ARG A 39 3.94 -3.88 -6.26
CA ARG A 39 5.03 -4.06 -7.23
C ARG A 39 5.97 -5.21 -6.87
N GLY A 40 6.78 -5.62 -7.84
CA GLY A 40 7.73 -6.73 -7.70
C GLY A 40 7.19 -8.05 -8.23
N ALA A 41 7.89 -9.14 -7.97
CA ALA A 41 7.48 -10.47 -8.36
C ALA A 41 6.21 -10.91 -7.62
N THR A 42 5.42 -11.78 -8.23
CA THR A 42 4.30 -12.42 -7.54
C THR A 42 4.83 -13.41 -6.52
N VAL A 43 4.36 -13.29 -5.29
CA VAL A 43 4.71 -14.20 -4.18
C VAL A 43 3.50 -15.06 -3.87
N ASN A 44 3.72 -16.37 -3.84
CA ASN A 44 2.70 -17.35 -3.52
C ASN A 44 2.80 -17.72 -2.04
N ALA A 45 2.18 -16.92 -1.18
CA ALA A 45 2.15 -17.12 0.27
C ALA A 45 0.73 -16.88 0.80
N PRO A 46 0.32 -17.58 1.86
CA PRO A 46 -0.99 -17.40 2.47
C PRO A 46 -1.22 -15.94 2.88
N SER A 47 -2.41 -15.42 2.61
CA SER A 47 -2.81 -14.05 2.98
C SER A 47 -1.95 -12.92 2.40
N VAL A 48 -1.15 -13.19 1.34
CA VAL A 48 -0.31 -12.21 0.65
C VAL A 48 -0.78 -12.06 -0.79
N TYR A 49 -1.19 -10.85 -1.19
CA TYR A 49 -1.81 -10.62 -2.50
C TYR A 49 -1.15 -9.46 -3.24
N LYS A 50 -0.69 -9.73 -4.47
CA LYS A 50 -0.28 -8.69 -5.41
C LYS A 50 -1.51 -8.06 -6.06
N VAL A 51 -1.67 -6.74 -5.95
CA VAL A 51 -2.86 -6.04 -6.41
C VAL A 51 -2.67 -5.21 -7.68
N CYS A 52 -1.43 -4.93 -8.07
CA CYS A 52 -1.09 -4.17 -9.28
C CYS A 52 -0.10 -4.92 -10.17
N SER A 53 -0.19 -4.74 -11.48
CA SER A 53 0.83 -5.21 -12.42
C SER A 53 1.93 -4.16 -12.61
N GLU A 54 3.14 -4.60 -13.02
CA GLU A 54 4.24 -3.69 -13.33
C GLU A 54 3.90 -2.75 -14.50
N ILE A 55 3.19 -3.26 -15.51
CA ILE A 55 2.72 -2.48 -16.65
C ILE A 55 1.74 -1.41 -16.19
N GLY A 56 0.80 -1.78 -15.31
CA GLY A 56 -0.16 -0.85 -14.72
C GLY A 56 0.52 0.27 -13.92
N ALA A 57 1.52 -0.06 -13.13
CA ALA A 57 2.29 0.94 -12.36
C ALA A 57 3.07 1.90 -13.27
N LYS A 58 3.70 1.40 -14.33
CA LYS A 58 4.40 2.22 -15.34
C LYS A 58 3.43 3.16 -16.08
N PHE A 59 2.27 2.66 -16.47
CA PHE A 59 1.22 3.47 -17.11
C PHE A 59 0.72 4.58 -16.17
N ASN A 60 0.48 4.26 -14.90
CA ASN A 60 0.07 5.24 -13.90
C ASN A 60 1.14 6.30 -13.64
N HIS A 61 2.43 5.91 -13.69
CA HIS A 61 3.54 6.86 -13.62
C HIS A 61 3.52 7.82 -14.82
N ALA A 62 3.47 7.30 -16.04
CA ALA A 62 3.39 8.14 -17.25
C ALA A 62 2.20 9.11 -17.20
N ARG A 63 1.03 8.63 -16.78
CA ARG A 63 -0.16 9.46 -16.60
C ARG A 63 0.04 10.55 -15.54
N SER A 64 0.72 10.25 -14.44
CA SER A 64 1.04 11.23 -13.39
C SER A 64 1.99 12.31 -13.90
N CYS A 65 2.97 11.94 -14.73
CA CYS A 65 3.87 12.89 -15.38
C CYS A 65 3.10 13.85 -16.32
N LEU A 66 2.15 13.32 -17.10
CA LEU A 66 1.35 14.12 -18.03
C LEU A 66 0.39 15.08 -17.31
N ASN A 67 -0.21 14.65 -16.22
CA ASN A 67 -1.23 15.42 -15.50
C ASN A 67 -0.66 16.27 -14.35
N GLY A 68 0.64 16.16 -14.04
CA GLY A 68 1.27 16.83 -12.91
C GLY A 68 0.79 16.38 -11.52
N ILE A 69 -0.09 15.37 -11.43
CA ILE A 69 -0.64 14.89 -10.16
C ILE A 69 0.07 13.60 -9.77
N MET A 70 1.07 13.72 -8.90
CA MET A 70 1.79 12.55 -8.39
C MET A 70 0.85 11.61 -7.63
N TYR A 71 0.97 10.30 -7.92
CA TYR A 71 0.18 9.24 -7.28
C TYR A 71 -1.35 9.37 -7.44
N GLY A 72 -1.82 10.25 -8.32
CA GLY A 72 -3.25 10.45 -8.63
C GLY A 72 -3.84 9.43 -9.61
N GLY A 73 -3.00 8.56 -10.20
CA GLY A 73 -3.41 7.48 -11.09
C GLY A 73 -4.00 6.27 -10.36
N ALA A 74 -3.83 5.07 -10.95
CA ALA A 74 -4.15 3.76 -10.34
C ALA A 74 -5.59 3.60 -9.79
N GLY A 75 -6.58 4.22 -10.44
CA GLY A 75 -7.97 4.16 -9.97
C GLY A 75 -8.56 2.75 -9.92
N ILE A 76 -8.19 1.87 -10.87
CA ILE A 76 -8.67 0.48 -10.91
C ILE A 76 -8.09 -0.31 -9.75
N THR A 77 -6.77 -0.24 -9.53
CA THR A 77 -6.11 -0.91 -8.41
C THR A 77 -6.65 -0.43 -7.08
N THR A 78 -6.89 0.87 -6.95
CA THR A 78 -7.45 1.45 -5.71
C THR A 78 -8.85 0.91 -5.42
N ARG A 79 -9.72 0.81 -6.43
CA ARG A 79 -11.06 0.20 -6.27
C ARG A 79 -10.94 -1.27 -5.84
N ARG A 80 -10.01 -2.02 -6.42
CA ARG A 80 -9.72 -3.41 -6.04
C ARG A 80 -9.29 -3.51 -4.59
N ILE A 81 -8.36 -2.68 -4.14
CA ILE A 81 -7.91 -2.61 -2.74
C ILE A 81 -9.09 -2.33 -1.82
N ILE A 82 -9.90 -1.31 -2.11
CA ILE A 82 -11.09 -0.96 -1.33
C ILE A 82 -12.09 -2.12 -1.27
N SER A 83 -12.29 -2.82 -2.39
CA SER A 83 -13.16 -4.01 -2.43
C SER A 83 -12.65 -5.13 -1.52
N ILE A 84 -11.33 -5.37 -1.50
CA ILE A 84 -10.71 -6.35 -0.62
C ILE A 84 -10.87 -5.94 0.85
N ILE A 85 -10.61 -4.68 1.19
CA ILE A 85 -10.80 -4.15 2.55
C ILE A 85 -12.25 -4.35 3.01
N LYS A 86 -13.24 -4.01 2.17
CA LYS A 86 -14.65 -4.20 2.47
C LYS A 86 -15.02 -5.67 2.72
N LYS A 87 -14.43 -6.59 1.95
CA LYS A 87 -14.68 -8.03 2.06
C LYS A 87 -14.05 -8.62 3.31
N GLN A 88 -12.80 -8.24 3.59
CA GLN A 88 -12.00 -8.79 4.69
C GLN A 88 -12.32 -8.14 6.05
N LYS A 89 -12.91 -6.95 6.04
CA LYS A 89 -13.29 -6.17 7.24
C LYS A 89 -12.19 -6.14 8.30
N PRO A 90 -10.98 -5.65 7.96
CA PRO A 90 -9.88 -5.60 8.93
C PRO A 90 -10.21 -4.62 10.06
N ASP A 91 -9.75 -4.94 11.26
CA ASP A 91 -9.81 -4.03 12.41
C ASP A 91 -8.87 -2.85 12.23
N VAL A 92 -7.70 -3.11 11.61
CA VAL A 92 -6.67 -2.10 11.36
C VAL A 92 -6.15 -2.21 9.92
N VAL A 93 -6.07 -1.08 9.24
CA VAL A 93 -5.34 -0.93 7.97
C VAL A 93 -4.01 -0.22 8.23
N HIS A 94 -2.90 -0.91 8.01
CA HIS A 94 -1.56 -0.37 8.18
C HIS A 94 -0.96 0.02 6.83
N LEU A 95 -0.91 1.31 6.56
CA LEU A 95 -0.27 1.88 5.38
C LEU A 95 1.23 2.05 5.66
N GLN A 96 2.07 1.31 4.93
CA GLN A 96 3.52 1.41 5.05
C GLN A 96 4.07 2.27 3.89
N CYS A 97 4.63 1.67 2.85
CA CYS A 97 5.14 2.39 1.69
C CYS A 97 4.08 2.41 0.58
N ILE A 98 3.30 3.48 0.49
CA ILE A 98 2.21 3.62 -0.49
C ILE A 98 2.59 4.42 -1.75
N ASN A 99 3.85 4.89 -1.85
CA ASN A 99 4.39 5.47 -3.08
C ASN A 99 4.60 4.38 -4.17
N GLY A 100 5.04 4.76 -5.39
CA GLY A 100 5.36 3.82 -6.47
C GLY A 100 4.26 3.61 -7.51
N TYR A 101 3.27 4.49 -7.59
CA TYR A 101 2.24 4.56 -8.64
C TYR A 101 1.33 3.33 -8.78
N TRP A 102 1.25 2.49 -7.76
CA TRP A 102 0.40 1.31 -7.74
C TRP A 102 -0.97 1.54 -7.10
N VAL A 103 -1.14 2.63 -6.37
CA VAL A 103 -2.37 3.04 -5.70
C VAL A 103 -2.58 4.55 -5.86
N ASN A 104 -3.83 4.99 -5.95
CA ASN A 104 -4.20 6.39 -5.84
C ASN A 104 -4.28 6.77 -4.37
N ILE A 105 -3.26 7.46 -3.88
CA ILE A 105 -3.10 7.78 -2.46
C ILE A 105 -4.26 8.64 -1.96
N TYR A 106 -4.65 9.66 -2.74
CA TYR A 106 -5.73 10.59 -2.36
C TYR A 106 -7.07 9.89 -2.18
N LYS A 107 -7.43 9.03 -3.15
CA LYS A 107 -8.69 8.27 -3.09
C LYS A 107 -8.69 7.25 -1.96
N LEU A 108 -7.57 6.56 -1.73
CA LEU A 108 -7.46 5.57 -0.68
C LEU A 108 -7.59 6.21 0.70
N ILE A 109 -6.81 7.26 0.98
CA ILE A 109 -6.83 7.94 2.29
C ILE A 109 -8.20 8.60 2.55
N THR A 110 -8.78 9.26 1.54
CA THR A 110 -10.11 9.85 1.67
C THR A 110 -11.18 8.79 1.99
N TRP A 111 -11.08 7.64 1.34
CA TRP A 111 -12.02 6.55 1.59
C TRP A 111 -11.81 5.94 3.00
N LEU A 112 -10.58 5.68 3.41
CA LEU A 112 -10.27 5.17 4.75
C LEU A 112 -10.79 6.11 5.85
N LYS A 113 -10.56 7.42 5.70
CA LYS A 113 -11.09 8.43 6.63
C LYS A 113 -12.62 8.36 6.77
N LYS A 114 -13.32 8.14 5.65
CA LYS A 114 -14.80 8.03 5.64
C LYS A 114 -15.30 6.69 6.14
N SER A 115 -14.50 5.65 6.07
CA SER A 115 -14.90 4.29 6.46
C SER A 115 -14.93 4.07 7.97
N GLY A 116 -14.25 4.91 8.75
CA GLY A 116 -14.11 4.73 10.20
C GLY A 116 -13.16 3.60 10.62
N ILE A 117 -12.49 2.93 9.67
CA ILE A 117 -11.52 1.86 9.97
C ILE A 117 -10.28 2.47 10.61
N SER A 118 -9.80 1.87 11.70
CA SER A 118 -8.54 2.28 12.33
C SER A 118 -7.40 2.20 11.31
N THR A 119 -6.71 3.33 11.10
CA THR A 119 -5.67 3.41 10.09
C THR A 119 -4.35 3.88 10.72
N VAL A 120 -3.31 3.09 10.55
CA VAL A 120 -1.95 3.39 10.97
C VAL A 120 -1.12 3.71 9.73
N ILE A 121 -0.29 4.75 9.79
CA ILE A 121 0.62 5.13 8.70
C ILE A 121 2.04 5.13 9.23
N THR A 122 2.89 4.24 8.69
CA THR A 122 4.33 4.29 8.91
C THR A 122 5.00 5.02 7.76
N ARG A 123 5.73 6.08 8.08
CA ARG A 123 6.43 6.90 7.10
C ARG A 123 7.84 6.38 6.86
N HIS A 124 8.06 5.80 5.69
CA HIS A 124 9.37 5.33 5.24
C HIS A 124 10.09 6.34 4.34
N ALA A 125 9.39 7.39 3.91
CA ALA A 125 9.93 8.44 3.06
C ALA A 125 9.18 9.75 3.32
N GLU A 126 9.81 10.88 3.03
CA GLU A 126 9.28 12.20 3.37
C GLU A 126 8.34 12.78 2.32
N PHE A 127 8.02 12.02 1.26
CA PHE A 127 7.12 12.49 0.19
C PHE A 127 5.74 12.96 0.69
N MET A 128 5.30 12.48 1.85
CA MET A 128 4.05 12.89 2.50
C MET A 128 4.08 14.35 2.99
N TYR A 129 5.27 14.93 3.17
CA TYR A 129 5.45 16.34 3.54
C TYR A 129 5.86 17.20 2.34
N THR A 130 6.75 16.66 1.52
CA THR A 130 7.40 17.41 0.44
C THR A 130 6.64 17.35 -0.86
N ALA A 131 5.59 16.54 -0.93
CA ALA A 131 4.77 16.22 -2.10
C ALA A 131 5.54 15.58 -3.27
N ASN A 132 6.83 15.85 -3.44
CA ASN A 132 7.63 15.41 -4.58
C ASN A 132 8.98 14.79 -4.21
N CYS A 133 9.51 15.04 -3.04
CA CYS A 133 10.83 14.56 -2.64
C CYS A 133 10.74 13.38 -1.67
N GLY A 134 11.49 12.32 -1.94
CA GLY A 134 11.61 11.19 -1.01
C GLY A 134 12.61 11.43 0.13
N ARG A 135 13.27 12.59 0.14
CA ARG A 135 14.26 13.00 1.16
C ARG A 135 13.99 14.41 1.63
N ALA A 136 14.23 14.71 2.90
CA ALA A 136 14.33 16.08 3.36
C ALA A 136 15.49 16.76 2.63
N VAL A 137 15.22 17.92 2.08
CA VAL A 137 16.27 18.83 1.64
C VAL A 137 16.61 19.66 2.85
N VAL A 138 17.76 19.40 3.44
CA VAL A 138 18.36 20.23 4.49
C VAL A 138 19.08 21.39 3.83
#